data_118d8bc17b2034ae176488f4449dd47b
#
_entry.id   118d8bc17b2034ae176488f4449dd47b
#
_cell.length_a   1.000
_cell.length_b   1.000
_cell.length_c   1.000
_cell.angle_alpha   90.00
_cell.angle_beta   90.00
_cell.angle_gamma   90.00
#
_symmetry.space_group_name_H-M   'P 1'
#
loop_
_entity.id
_entity.type
_entity.pdbx_description
1 polymer ?
#
loop_
_entity_poly.entity_id
_entity_poly.type
_entity_poly.pdbx_seq_one_letter_code
_entity_poly.pdbx_strand_id
1 'polypeptide(L)'
;MKCVVVDMRNRLFGDAISGSLQHFDVGFRVYQTEGTAAEDLCVDTHADVLVAEVTAYPPWRLEQRLDLCRRLRQGLPGCRVALVVDEVCEPQLADQVRRAKKDGLIDGFFYSSVSSDYLSAMIDAL
;
A
#
# COMPACT_ATOMS: atom_id res chain seq x y z
N MET A 1 13.19 8.37 -9.98
CA MET A 1 12.22 7.27 -10.12
C MET A 1 11.80 6.80 -8.73
N LYS A 2 10.51 6.78 -8.46
CA LYS A 2 10.00 6.28 -7.18
C LYS A 2 10.10 4.77 -7.09
N CYS A 3 10.44 4.29 -5.92
CA CYS A 3 10.45 2.87 -5.59
C CYS A 3 9.18 2.54 -4.81
N VAL A 4 8.38 1.61 -5.31
CA VAL A 4 7.11 1.20 -4.71
C VAL A 4 7.18 -0.27 -4.34
N VAL A 5 6.83 -0.57 -3.09
CA VAL A 5 6.65 -1.95 -2.63
C VAL A 5 5.16 -2.25 -2.58
N VAL A 6 4.75 -3.35 -3.19
CA VAL A 6 3.35 -3.79 -3.25
C VAL A 6 3.21 -5.05 -2.41
N ASP A 7 2.35 -5.00 -1.40
CA ASP A 7 2.08 -6.11 -0.49
C ASP A 7 0.58 -6.43 -0.50
N MET A 8 0.18 -7.25 -1.45
CA MET A 8 -1.21 -7.60 -1.67
C MET A 8 -1.45 -9.09 -1.41
N ARG A 9 -2.50 -9.38 -0.66
CA ARG A 9 -2.98 -10.75 -0.48
C ARG A 9 -3.49 -11.33 -1.80
N ASN A 10 -4.23 -10.52 -2.55
CA ASN A 10 -4.72 -10.91 -3.88
C ASN A 10 -3.61 -10.68 -4.91
N ARG A 11 -2.98 -11.78 -5.35
CA ARG A 11 -1.83 -11.72 -6.25
C ARG A 11 -2.18 -11.17 -7.63
N LEU A 12 -3.35 -11.49 -8.15
CA LEU A 12 -3.80 -10.95 -9.45
C LEU A 12 -3.93 -9.43 -9.39
N PHE A 13 -4.49 -8.91 -8.31
CA PHE A 13 -4.61 -7.47 -8.12
C PHE A 13 -3.24 -6.83 -7.92
N GLY A 14 -2.36 -7.49 -7.16
CA GLY A 14 -0.98 -7.04 -7.00
C GLY A 14 -0.24 -6.98 -8.33
N ASP A 15 -0.39 -7.96 -9.18
CA ASP A 15 0.22 -7.98 -10.52
C ASP A 15 -0.34 -6.86 -11.40
N ALA A 16 -1.64 -6.60 -11.33
CA ALA A 16 -2.28 -5.52 -12.08
C ALA A 16 -1.75 -4.14 -11.64
N ILE A 17 -1.64 -3.91 -10.34
CA ILE A 17 -1.08 -2.67 -9.80
C ILE A 17 0.37 -2.51 -10.25
N SER A 18 1.17 -3.55 -10.08
CA SER A 18 2.60 -3.52 -10.44
C SER A 18 2.79 -3.24 -11.93
N GLY A 19 2.01 -3.89 -12.78
CA GLY A 19 2.06 -3.66 -14.23
C GLY A 19 1.68 -2.24 -14.61
N SER A 20 0.62 -1.71 -14.00
CA SER A 20 0.19 -0.34 -14.25
C SER A 20 1.25 0.68 -13.82
N LEU A 21 1.87 0.48 -12.66
CA LEU A 21 2.92 1.37 -12.17
C LEU A 21 4.15 1.34 -13.10
N GLN A 22 4.53 0.17 -13.57
CA GLN A 22 5.69 0.03 -14.47
C GLN A 22 5.48 0.70 -15.82
N HIS A 23 4.25 0.84 -16.26
CA HIS A 23 3.89 1.46 -17.54
C HIS A 23 3.44 2.93 -17.39
N PHE A 24 3.45 3.47 -16.19
CA PHE A 24 3.11 4.87 -15.95
C PHE A 24 4.17 5.80 -16.55
N ASP A 25 3.77 6.99 -17.01
CA ASP A 25 4.63 7.93 -17.76
C ASP A 25 5.96 8.25 -17.06
N VAL A 26 5.93 8.41 -15.74
CA VAL A 26 7.15 8.74 -14.95
C VAL A 26 8.00 7.51 -14.72
N GLY A 27 7.39 6.33 -14.76
CA GLY A 27 8.03 5.07 -14.40
C GLY A 27 8.21 4.92 -12.89
N PHE A 28 8.20 3.67 -12.46
CA PHE A 28 8.43 3.29 -11.06
C PHE A 28 9.30 2.05 -11.02
N ARG A 29 10.13 1.94 -9.98
CA ARG A 29 10.71 0.65 -9.61
C ARG A 29 9.72 -0.03 -8.67
N VAL A 30 9.24 -1.20 -9.04
CA VAL A 30 8.18 -1.90 -8.31
C VAL A 30 8.67 -3.25 -7.83
N TYR A 31 8.47 -3.52 -6.57
CA TYR A 31 8.77 -4.81 -5.94
C TYR A 31 7.50 -5.32 -5.27
N GLN A 32 7.17 -6.58 -5.50
CA GLN A 32 6.10 -7.26 -4.77
C GLN A 32 6.70 -8.13 -3.68
N THR A 33 6.00 -8.24 -2.55
CA THR A 33 6.38 -9.17 -1.49
C THR A 33 6.12 -10.60 -1.96
N GLU A 34 7.15 -11.43 -1.86
CA GLU A 34 7.06 -12.85 -2.24
C GLU A 34 7.64 -13.69 -1.11
N GLY A 35 6.91 -13.75 0.00
CA GLY A 35 7.38 -14.44 1.20
C GLY A 35 8.32 -13.62 2.07
N THR A 36 8.67 -12.41 1.65
CA THR A 36 9.47 -11.47 2.44
C THR A 36 8.53 -10.52 3.18
N ALA A 37 8.86 -10.17 4.42
CA ALA A 37 8.09 -9.20 5.17
C ALA A 37 8.13 -7.83 4.48
N ALA A 38 6.99 -7.15 4.41
CA ALA A 38 6.87 -5.85 3.73
C ALA A 38 7.85 -4.82 4.31
N GLU A 39 8.03 -4.81 5.63
CA GLU A 39 8.95 -3.91 6.30
C GLU A 39 10.39 -4.10 5.82
N ASP A 40 10.84 -5.36 5.79
CA ASP A 40 12.20 -5.69 5.36
C ASP A 40 12.43 -5.29 3.90
N LEU A 41 11.47 -5.57 3.05
CA LEU A 41 11.57 -5.22 1.63
C LEU A 41 11.60 -3.69 1.43
N CYS A 42 10.81 -2.94 2.19
CA CYS A 42 10.83 -1.48 2.14
C CYS A 42 12.19 -0.92 2.54
N VAL A 43 12.77 -1.45 3.62
CA VAL A 43 14.07 -0.99 4.10
C VAL A 43 15.16 -1.34 3.10
N ASP A 44 15.19 -2.58 2.61
CA ASP A 44 16.22 -3.06 1.68
C ASP A 44 16.21 -2.29 0.35
N THR A 45 15.04 -1.90 -0.13
CA THR A 45 14.90 -1.19 -1.40
C THR A 45 14.87 0.33 -1.25
N HIS A 46 14.89 0.85 -0.02
CA HIS A 46 14.68 2.27 0.26
C HIS A 46 13.39 2.78 -0.38
N ALA A 47 12.30 2.08 -0.13
CA ALA A 47 11.01 2.36 -0.76
C ALA A 47 10.50 3.76 -0.46
N ASP A 48 9.96 4.42 -1.46
CA ASP A 48 9.28 5.71 -1.33
C ASP A 48 7.82 5.54 -0.95
N VAL A 49 7.20 4.43 -1.37
CA VAL A 49 5.79 4.13 -1.11
C VAL A 49 5.61 2.64 -0.85
N LEU A 50 4.83 2.33 0.18
CA LEU A 50 4.30 0.98 0.42
C LEU A 50 2.80 1.00 0.11
N VAL A 51 2.38 0.15 -0.81
CA VAL A 51 0.96 -0.11 -1.10
C VAL A 51 0.61 -1.46 -0.52
N ALA A 52 -0.27 -1.48 0.48
CA ALA A 52 -0.54 -2.68 1.25
C ALA A 52 -2.04 -2.94 1.36
N GLU A 53 -2.44 -4.16 1.07
CA GLU A 53 -3.82 -4.59 1.26
C GLU A 53 -4.13 -4.76 2.75
N VAL A 54 -5.34 -4.36 3.16
CA VAL A 54 -5.85 -4.57 4.50
C VAL A 54 -7.13 -5.40 4.43
N THR A 55 -7.22 -6.40 5.30
CA THR A 55 -8.38 -7.28 5.39
C THR A 55 -8.74 -7.51 6.86
N ALA A 56 -9.84 -8.23 7.10
CA ALA A 56 -10.25 -8.62 8.46
C ALA A 56 -9.42 -9.79 9.03
N TYR A 57 -8.48 -10.35 8.26
CA TYR A 57 -7.75 -11.57 8.64
C TYR A 57 -6.26 -11.31 8.82
N PRO A 58 -5.62 -11.92 9.86
CA PRO A 58 -4.17 -11.84 10.03
C PRO A 58 -3.44 -12.47 8.83
N PRO A 59 -2.28 -11.99 8.46
CA PRO A 59 -1.53 -10.85 9.00
C PRO A 59 -1.90 -9.49 8.36
N TRP A 60 -3.06 -9.42 7.69
CA TRP A 60 -3.49 -8.29 6.87
C TRP A 60 -4.39 -7.30 7.60
N ARG A 61 -4.58 -7.48 8.93
CA ARG A 61 -5.50 -6.66 9.71
C ARG A 61 -5.02 -5.21 9.84
N LEU A 62 -5.96 -4.29 10.01
CA LEU A 62 -5.64 -2.86 10.09
C LEU A 62 -4.65 -2.56 11.22
N GLU A 63 -4.84 -3.13 12.42
CA GLU A 63 -3.92 -2.89 13.53
C GLU A 63 -2.49 -3.33 13.22
N GLN A 64 -2.32 -4.43 12.49
CA GLN A 64 -1.01 -4.91 12.05
C GLN A 64 -0.39 -3.96 11.01
N ARG A 65 -1.21 -3.43 10.10
CA ARG A 65 -0.78 -2.46 9.12
C ARG A 65 -0.41 -1.11 9.75
N LEU A 66 -1.16 -0.69 10.76
CA LEU A 66 -0.83 0.54 11.50
C LEU A 66 0.46 0.40 12.29
N ASP A 67 0.72 -0.75 12.90
CA ASP A 67 1.99 -1.04 13.56
C ASP A 67 3.15 -1.01 12.57
N LEU A 68 2.96 -1.59 11.40
CA LEU A 68 3.95 -1.56 10.33
C LEU A 68 4.25 -0.12 9.91
N CYS A 69 3.22 0.68 9.71
CA CYS A 69 3.37 2.08 9.32
C CYS A 69 4.15 2.87 10.38
N ARG A 70 3.85 2.64 11.65
CA ARG A 70 4.56 3.30 12.76
C ARG A 70 6.04 2.92 12.75
N ARG A 71 6.37 1.66 12.55
CA ARG A 71 7.76 1.20 12.47
C ARG A 71 8.49 1.80 11.27
N LEU A 72 7.83 1.85 10.12
CA LEU A 72 8.41 2.45 8.92
C LEU A 72 8.69 3.95 9.11
N ARG A 73 7.80 4.66 9.78
CA ARG A 73 8.00 6.09 10.06
C ARG A 73 9.23 6.34 10.94
N GLN A 74 9.59 5.38 11.79
CA GLN A 74 10.79 5.46 12.62
C GLN A 74 12.05 5.08 11.85
N GLY A 75 11.99 3.99 11.09
CA GLY A 75 13.17 3.43 10.40
C GLY A 75 13.38 3.94 8.98
N LEU A 76 12.32 4.40 8.32
CA LEU A 76 12.37 4.88 6.94
C LEU A 76 11.38 6.04 6.78
N PRO A 77 11.65 7.21 7.38
CA PRO A 77 10.67 8.29 7.49
C PRO A 77 10.18 8.88 6.17
N GLY A 78 10.92 8.68 5.09
CA GLY A 78 10.50 9.12 3.76
C GLY A 78 9.50 8.20 3.06
N CYS A 79 9.23 7.02 3.62
CA CYS A 79 8.32 6.06 3.01
C CYS A 79 6.87 6.40 3.33
N ARG A 80 6.04 6.58 2.29
CA ARG A 80 4.61 6.82 2.45
C ARG A 80 3.87 5.49 2.41
N VAL A 81 2.83 5.36 3.23
CA VAL A 81 2.04 4.13 3.31
C VAL A 81 0.62 4.40 2.82
N ALA A 82 0.19 3.64 1.82
CA ALA A 82 -1.16 3.66 1.30
C ALA A 82 -1.79 2.27 1.46
N LEU A 83 -2.99 2.22 2.01
CA LEU A 83 -3.71 0.97 2.22
C LEU A 83 -4.77 0.77 1.14
N VAL A 84 -4.97 -0.48 0.73
CA VAL A 84 -6.01 -0.86 -0.23
C VAL A 84 -7.03 -1.72 0.52
N VAL A 85 -8.31 -1.34 0.46
CA VAL A 85 -9.39 -2.03 1.15
C VAL A 85 -10.53 -2.32 0.18
N ASP A 86 -11.16 -3.50 0.34
CA ASP A 86 -12.35 -3.88 -0.41
C ASP A 86 -13.59 -3.30 0.30
N GLU A 87 -14.06 -2.14 -0.15
CA GLU A 87 -15.18 -1.44 0.46
C GLU A 87 -16.52 -2.15 0.23
N VAL A 88 -16.60 -3.01 -0.76
CA VAL A 88 -17.82 -3.78 -1.05
C VAL A 88 -17.96 -4.95 -0.08
N CYS A 89 -16.91 -5.72 0.10
CA CYS A 89 -16.93 -6.89 0.99
C CYS A 89 -16.74 -6.52 2.46
N GLU A 90 -16.02 -5.43 2.74
CA GLU A 90 -15.64 -5.04 4.10
C GLU A 90 -15.91 -3.54 4.33
N PRO A 91 -17.20 -3.10 4.33
CA PRO A 91 -17.53 -1.69 4.45
C PRO A 91 -17.15 -1.07 5.80
N GLN A 92 -17.22 -1.84 6.90
CA GLN A 92 -16.82 -1.35 8.22
C GLN A 92 -15.31 -1.14 8.29
N LEU A 93 -14.55 -2.05 7.71
CA LEU A 93 -13.09 -1.90 7.62
C LEU A 93 -12.72 -0.68 6.79
N ALA A 94 -13.43 -0.44 5.69
CA ALA A 94 -13.23 0.75 4.86
C ALA A 94 -13.45 2.04 5.66
N ASP A 95 -14.46 2.08 6.52
CA ASP A 95 -14.70 3.23 7.41
C ASP A 95 -13.54 3.43 8.39
N GLN A 96 -13.00 2.36 8.93
CA GLN A 96 -11.84 2.42 9.84
C GLN A 96 -10.59 2.91 9.12
N VAL A 97 -10.38 2.50 7.88
CA VAL A 97 -9.24 2.95 7.05
C VAL A 97 -9.36 4.44 6.76
N ARG A 98 -10.54 4.92 6.39
CA ARG A 98 -10.78 6.36 6.19
C ARG A 98 -10.45 7.16 7.44
N ARG A 99 -10.86 6.66 8.60
CA ARG A 99 -10.58 7.30 9.89
C ARG A 99 -9.07 7.33 10.17
N ALA A 100 -8.38 6.24 9.90
CA ALA A 100 -6.92 6.17 10.07
C ALA A 100 -6.21 7.22 9.21
N LYS A 101 -6.67 7.42 7.97
CA LYS A 101 -6.11 8.47 7.10
C LYS A 101 -6.39 9.87 7.68
N LYS A 102 -7.62 10.11 8.13
CA LYS A 102 -8.01 11.39 8.74
C LYS A 102 -7.17 11.70 9.99
N ASP A 103 -6.86 10.67 10.77
CA ASP A 103 -6.08 10.81 12.00
C ASP A 103 -4.57 10.89 11.75
N GLY A 104 -4.14 10.81 10.49
CA GLY A 104 -2.75 10.92 10.13
C GLY A 104 -1.92 9.66 10.38
N LEU A 105 -2.58 8.51 10.61
CA LEU A 105 -1.89 7.24 10.89
C LEU A 105 -1.36 6.57 9.64
N ILE A 106 -1.92 6.90 8.49
CA ILE A 106 -1.46 6.45 7.16
C ILE A 106 -1.44 7.66 6.23
N ASP A 107 -0.78 7.52 5.08
CA ASP A 107 -0.61 8.64 4.14
C ASP A 107 -1.67 8.65 3.03
N GLY A 108 -2.28 7.51 2.74
CA GLY A 108 -3.34 7.42 1.76
C GLY A 108 -4.09 6.10 1.85
N PHE A 109 -5.18 5.99 1.12
CA PHE A 109 -5.90 4.74 0.97
C PHE A 109 -6.63 4.70 -0.37
N PHE A 110 -6.95 3.48 -0.82
CA PHE A 110 -7.68 3.25 -2.06
C PHE A 110 -8.71 2.16 -1.85
N TYR A 111 -9.85 2.29 -2.53
CA TYR A 111 -10.80 1.19 -2.65
C TYR A 111 -10.35 0.25 -3.76
N SER A 112 -10.54 -1.04 -3.57
CA SER A 112 -10.12 -2.03 -4.57
C SER A 112 -10.88 -1.89 -5.90
N SER A 113 -12.00 -1.16 -5.91
CA SER A 113 -12.79 -0.90 -7.10
C SER A 113 -12.23 0.20 -8.01
N VAL A 114 -11.23 0.98 -7.56
CA VAL A 114 -10.63 2.02 -8.41
C VAL A 114 -9.82 1.39 -9.54
N SER A 115 -9.70 2.12 -10.66
CA SER A 115 -8.87 1.65 -11.76
C SER A 115 -7.38 1.68 -11.38
N SER A 116 -6.60 0.79 -11.98
CA SER A 116 -5.15 0.77 -11.75
C SER A 116 -4.48 2.05 -12.24
N ASP A 117 -4.99 2.68 -13.29
CA ASP A 117 -4.46 3.95 -13.78
C ASP A 117 -4.68 5.08 -12.77
N TYR A 118 -5.87 5.15 -12.16
CA TYR A 118 -6.16 6.13 -11.13
C TYR A 118 -5.25 5.91 -9.91
N LEU A 119 -5.10 4.66 -9.49
CA LEU A 119 -4.26 4.31 -8.35
C LEU A 119 -2.80 4.69 -8.62
N SER A 120 -2.29 4.42 -9.82
CA SER A 120 -0.91 4.80 -10.21
C SER A 120 -0.70 6.31 -10.15
N ALA A 121 -1.66 7.09 -10.64
CA ALA A 121 -1.59 8.55 -10.61
C ALA A 121 -1.58 9.08 -9.18
N MET A 122 -2.39 8.48 -8.29
CA MET A 122 -2.45 8.90 -6.89
C MET A 122 -1.18 8.51 -6.12
N ILE A 123 -0.60 7.35 -6.43
CA ILE A 123 0.68 6.93 -5.84
C ILE A 123 1.79 7.89 -6.26
N ASP A 124 1.80 8.33 -7.51
CA ASP A 124 2.78 9.31 -7.99
C ASP A 124 2.67 10.63 -7.21
N ALA A 125 1.48 11.00 -6.79
CA ALA A 125 1.22 12.24 -6.04
C ALA A 125 1.57 12.16 -4.54
N LEU A 126 1.83 10.98 -4.03
CA LEU A 126 2.16 10.81 -2.59
C LEU A 126 3.53 11.39 -2.21
#